data_326d8663c80bc3fa3e3f06f4b5ba53c6
#
_entry.id   326d8663c80bc3fa3e3f06f4b5ba53c6
#
_cell.length_a   1.000
_cell.length_b   1.000
_cell.length_c   1.000
_cell.angle_alpha   90.00
_cell.angle_beta   90.00
_cell.angle_gamma   90.00
#
_symmetry.space_group_name_H-M   'P 1'
#
loop_
_entity.id
_entity.type
_entity.pdbx_description
1 polymer ?
#
loop_
_entity_poly.entity_id
_entity_poly.type
_entity_poly.pdbx_seq_one_letter_code
_entity_poly.pdbx_strand_id
1 'polypeptide(L)'
;MRDNIFMRTEFIGLDVEVLSTPYSGISGKVVDETKNTFTIDSAGTERMVPKPGNEFRFTYEGKTIDIIGSRIVYRPEDRIKKVR
;
A
#
# COMPACT_ATOMS: atom_id res chain seq x y z
N MET A 1 -16.01 -6.24 -14.03
CA MET A 1 -15.72 -5.14 -13.18
C MET A 1 -14.22 -4.97 -12.98
N ARG A 2 -13.77 -3.77 -12.99
CA ARG A 2 -12.36 -3.53 -12.83
C ARG A 2 -11.94 -3.46 -11.40
N ASP A 3 -10.71 -3.81 -11.17
CA ASP A 3 -10.09 -3.54 -9.90
C ASP A 3 -9.43 -2.20 -9.98
N ASN A 4 -9.93 -1.26 -9.24
CA ASN A 4 -9.40 0.08 -9.28
C ASN A 4 -8.69 0.40 -8.00
N ILE A 5 -7.67 -0.39 -7.69
CA ILE A 5 -6.95 -0.19 -6.46
C ILE A 5 -6.32 1.20 -6.43
N PHE A 6 -5.92 1.73 -7.60
CA PHE A 6 -5.39 3.08 -7.70
C PHE A 6 -6.45 4.14 -7.43
N MET A 7 -7.72 3.76 -7.55
CA MET A 7 -8.82 4.69 -7.36
C MET A 7 -9.32 4.70 -5.93
N ARG A 8 -8.79 3.84 -5.08
CA ARG A 8 -9.22 3.81 -3.69
C ARG A 8 -8.77 5.07 -3.00
N THR A 9 -9.61 5.56 -2.09
CA THR A 9 -9.26 6.69 -1.26
C THR A 9 -8.06 6.36 -0.39
N GLU A 10 -8.00 5.12 0.10
CA GLU A 10 -6.92 4.70 0.97
C GLU A 10 -6.72 3.21 0.83
N PHE A 11 -5.55 2.75 1.24
CA PHE A 11 -5.21 1.34 1.23
C PHE A 11 -5.39 0.66 2.58
N ILE A 12 -5.87 1.39 3.57
CA ILE A 12 -6.06 0.83 4.91
C ILE A 12 -7.03 -0.34 4.83
N GLY A 13 -6.66 -1.44 5.48
CA GLY A 13 -7.48 -2.65 5.48
C GLY A 13 -7.10 -3.68 4.43
N LEU A 14 -6.23 -3.32 3.49
CA LEU A 14 -5.79 -4.27 2.47
C LEU A 14 -4.62 -5.09 2.97
N ASP A 15 -4.56 -6.33 2.52
CA ASP A 15 -3.38 -7.16 2.75
C ASP A 15 -2.28 -6.71 1.81
N VAL A 16 -1.06 -6.69 2.31
CA VAL A 16 0.08 -6.19 1.56
C VAL A 16 1.33 -6.99 1.90
N GLU A 17 2.21 -7.10 0.92
CA GLU A 17 3.54 -7.66 1.11
C GLU A 17 4.55 -6.70 0.51
N VAL A 18 5.63 -6.41 1.23
CA VAL A 18 6.69 -5.55 0.73
C VAL A 18 7.68 -6.41 -0.03
N LEU A 19 8.01 -6.01 -1.24
CA LEU A 19 8.84 -6.80 -2.13
C LEU A 19 10.28 -6.33 -2.19
N SER A 20 10.58 -5.12 -1.75
CA SER A 20 11.90 -4.50 -1.89
C SER A 20 12.67 -4.53 -0.58
N THR A 21 13.98 -4.79 -0.67
CA THR A 21 14.85 -4.69 0.50
C THR A 21 15.03 -3.22 0.88
N PRO A 22 15.29 -2.94 2.15
CA PRO A 22 15.47 -3.87 3.27
C PRO A 22 14.16 -4.32 3.91
N TYR A 23 13.02 -3.90 3.38
CA TYR A 23 11.72 -4.18 3.98
C TYR A 23 11.06 -5.43 3.43
N SER A 24 11.70 -6.12 2.50
CA SER A 24 11.12 -7.32 1.89
C SER A 24 10.81 -8.38 2.95
N GLY A 25 9.69 -9.06 2.77
CA GLY A 25 9.25 -10.04 3.74
C GLY A 25 8.28 -9.51 4.77
N ILE A 26 8.15 -8.19 4.90
CA ILE A 26 7.12 -7.63 5.77
C ILE A 26 5.78 -7.81 5.07
N SER A 27 4.85 -8.46 5.73
CA SER A 27 3.54 -8.66 5.17
C SER A 27 2.49 -8.59 6.27
N GLY A 28 1.29 -8.19 5.90
CA GLY A 28 0.21 -8.07 6.85
C GLY A 28 -0.85 -7.15 6.30
N LYS A 29 -1.54 -6.47 7.21
CA LYS A 29 -2.63 -5.58 6.83
C LYS A 29 -2.21 -4.14 7.05
N VAL A 30 -2.55 -3.28 6.10
CA VAL A 30 -2.29 -1.85 6.24
C VAL A 30 -3.25 -1.31 7.31
N VAL A 31 -2.68 -0.74 8.37
CA VAL A 31 -3.49 -0.20 9.47
C VAL A 31 -3.43 1.32 9.52
N ASP A 32 -2.49 1.93 8.81
CA ASP A 32 -2.43 3.38 8.73
C ASP A 32 -1.70 3.76 7.45
N GLU A 33 -1.99 4.94 6.95
CA GLU A 33 -1.38 5.43 5.73
C GLU A 33 -1.18 6.93 5.83
N THR A 34 0.03 7.37 5.48
CA THR A 34 0.31 8.79 5.30
C THR A 34 0.69 9.02 3.85
N LYS A 35 1.06 10.27 3.53
CA LYS A 35 1.46 10.59 2.17
C LYS A 35 2.60 9.70 1.69
N ASN A 36 3.57 9.44 2.54
CA ASN A 36 4.81 8.77 2.15
C ASN A 36 5.03 7.42 2.80
N THR A 37 4.16 6.98 3.70
CA THR A 37 4.40 5.73 4.42
C THR A 37 3.13 4.90 4.57
N PHE A 38 3.35 3.59 4.72
CA PHE A 38 2.31 2.67 5.20
C PHE A 38 2.73 2.13 6.56
N THR A 39 1.78 1.97 7.46
CA THR A 39 1.98 1.19 8.67
C THR A 39 1.30 -0.15 8.46
N ILE A 40 2.07 -1.22 8.60
CA ILE A 40 1.61 -2.57 8.32
C ILE A 40 1.63 -3.37 9.62
N ASP A 41 0.50 -3.99 9.94
CA ASP A 41 0.42 -4.88 11.09
C ASP A 41 0.94 -6.25 10.64
N SER A 42 2.17 -6.52 10.98
CA SER A 42 2.85 -7.76 10.61
C SER A 42 2.95 -8.64 11.85
N ALA A 43 2.10 -9.62 11.94
CA ALA A 43 2.09 -10.61 13.04
C ALA A 43 2.01 -9.92 14.41
N GLY A 44 1.17 -8.90 14.53
CA GLY A 44 0.97 -8.19 15.79
C GLY A 44 1.96 -7.08 16.05
N THR A 45 2.91 -6.86 15.15
CA THR A 45 3.89 -5.78 15.28
C THR A 45 3.66 -4.78 14.16
N GLU A 46 3.49 -3.52 14.50
CA GLU A 46 3.30 -2.49 13.50
C GLU A 46 4.66 -2.07 12.94
N ARG A 47 4.75 -2.08 11.63
CA ARG A 47 5.95 -1.69 10.91
C ARG A 47 5.64 -0.55 9.97
N MET A 48 6.42 0.52 10.04
CA MET A 48 6.24 1.66 9.16
C MET A 48 7.19 1.53 7.99
N VAL A 49 6.65 1.53 6.77
CA VAL A 49 7.44 1.32 5.55
C VAL A 49 7.24 2.51 4.62
N PRO A 50 8.33 3.16 4.18
CA PRO A 50 8.20 4.28 3.25
C PRO A 50 7.70 3.81 1.90
N LYS A 51 6.87 4.62 1.27
CA LYS A 51 6.36 4.31 -0.07
C LYS A 51 7.43 4.47 -1.15
N PRO A 52 8.16 5.60 -1.19
CA PRO A 52 9.16 5.78 -2.25
C PRO A 52 10.28 4.74 -2.13
N GLY A 53 10.69 4.20 -3.27
CA GLY A 53 11.78 3.25 -3.29
C GLY A 53 11.41 1.82 -2.97
N ASN A 54 10.15 1.57 -2.65
CA ASN A 54 9.69 0.22 -2.33
C ASN A 54 8.61 -0.22 -3.28
N GLU A 55 8.49 -1.52 -3.45
CA GLU A 55 7.44 -2.12 -4.26
C GLU A 55 6.54 -2.94 -3.33
N PHE A 56 5.25 -2.84 -3.56
CA PHE A 56 4.25 -3.46 -2.70
C PHE A 56 3.36 -4.38 -3.53
N ARG A 57 3.01 -5.52 -2.95
CA ARG A 57 2.01 -6.41 -3.55
C ARG A 57 0.78 -6.39 -2.67
N PHE A 58 -0.31 -5.87 -3.21
CA PHE A 58 -1.58 -5.81 -2.50
C PHE A 58 -2.48 -6.94 -2.95
N THR A 59 -3.23 -7.49 -2.01
CA THR A 59 -4.27 -8.46 -2.31
C THR A 59 -5.62 -7.78 -2.12
N TYR A 60 -6.44 -7.81 -3.15
CA TYR A 60 -7.72 -7.13 -3.15
C TYR A 60 -8.74 -7.97 -3.89
N GLU A 61 -9.78 -8.39 -3.21
CA GLU A 61 -10.86 -9.20 -3.79
C GLU A 61 -10.33 -10.43 -4.51
N GLY A 62 -9.37 -11.10 -3.87
CA GLY A 62 -8.82 -12.33 -4.42
C GLY A 62 -7.78 -12.16 -5.50
N LYS A 63 -7.41 -10.92 -5.81
CA LYS A 63 -6.40 -10.64 -6.83
C LYS A 63 -5.22 -9.93 -6.21
N THR A 64 -4.04 -10.14 -6.80
CA THR A 64 -2.83 -9.47 -6.33
C THR A 64 -2.40 -8.45 -7.37
N ILE A 65 -1.96 -7.29 -6.88
CA ILE A 65 -1.52 -6.19 -7.73
C ILE A 65 -0.22 -5.66 -7.16
N ASP A 66 0.80 -5.57 -8.01
CA ASP A 66 2.09 -5.02 -7.62
C ASP A 66 2.13 -3.54 -7.97
N ILE A 67 2.45 -2.72 -6.98
CA ILE A 67 2.46 -1.27 -7.14
C ILE A 67 3.80 -0.73 -6.65
N ILE A 68 4.42 0.10 -7.48
CA ILE A 68 5.63 0.80 -7.09
C ILE A 68 5.22 1.96 -6.19
N GLY A 69 5.82 2.03 -5.00
CA GLY A 69 5.40 2.98 -3.97
C GLY A 69 5.47 4.43 -4.41
N SER A 70 6.43 4.78 -5.27
CA SER A 70 6.54 6.15 -5.74
C SER A 70 5.33 6.60 -6.55
N ARG A 71 4.52 5.69 -7.03
CA ARG A 71 3.32 6.02 -7.79
C ARG A 71 2.12 6.30 -6.91
N ILE A 72 2.23 6.04 -5.61
CA ILE A 72 1.13 6.24 -4.67
C ILE A 72 1.55 7.13 -3.50
N VAL A 73 2.45 8.08 -3.77
CA VAL A 73 2.96 9.00 -2.76
C VAL A 73 2.03 10.20 -2.69
N TYR A 74 0.81 9.95 -2.20
CA TYR A 74 -0.19 11.00 -2.01
C TYR A 74 -1.05 10.62 -0.82
N ARG A 75 -1.64 11.62 -0.19
CA ARG A 75 -2.65 11.35 0.81
C ARG A 75 -3.88 10.77 0.11
N PRO A 76 -4.71 10.01 0.82
CA PRO A 76 -5.86 9.37 0.17
C PRO A 76 -6.74 10.34 -0.62
N GLU A 77 -7.04 11.51 -0.07
CA GLU A 77 -7.89 12.45 -0.78
C GLU A 77 -7.21 13.00 -2.03
N ASP A 78 -5.88 13.16 -1.98
CA ASP A 78 -5.13 13.62 -3.14
C ASP A 78 -5.10 12.56 -4.23
N ARG A 79 -5.07 11.29 -3.83
CA ARG A 79 -5.07 10.20 -4.79
C ARG A 79 -6.32 10.22 -5.65
N ILE A 80 -7.46 10.51 -5.03
CA ILE A 80 -8.71 10.64 -5.77
C ILE A 80 -8.62 11.75 -6.81
N LYS A 81 -8.08 12.88 -6.41
CA LYS A 81 -7.94 14.01 -7.33
C LYS A 81 -7.00 13.71 -8.47
N LYS A 82 -5.98 12.90 -8.23
CA LYS A 82 -4.95 12.63 -9.23
C LYS A 82 -5.39 11.67 -10.30
N VAL A 83 -6.36 10.83 -10.03
CA VAL A 83 -6.73 9.80 -10.99
C VAL A 83 -7.84 10.21 -11.94
N ARG A 84 -8.30 11.44 -11.86
CA ARG A 84 -9.35 11.90 -12.74
C ARG A 84 -8.84 12.16 -14.13
#